data_04ef4491c4d2fa68f70f831ed60088a3
#
_entry.id   04ef4491c4d2fa68f70f831ed60088a3
#
_cell.length_a   1.000
_cell.length_b   1.000
_cell.length_c   1.000
_cell.angle_alpha   90.00
_cell.angle_beta   90.00
_cell.angle_gamma   90.00
#
_symmetry.space_group_name_H-M   'P 1'
#
loop_
_entity.id
_entity.type
_entity.pdbx_description
1 polymer ?
#
loop_
_entity_poly.entity_id
_entity_poly.type
_entity_poly.pdbx_seq_one_letter_code
_entity_poly.pdbx_strand_id
1 'polypeptide(L)'
;MKIEEIYQTFEECLMPMQQANKLYAVLVQFPPWYDATEKNKQYIKKMNQRLAHFQLAVEFRNQTWFAPQQSEATLQFLATQNIIHVICDEPQAGIGTVPFVAEATTSKVMLRLHGRNLHGWRNVGNKEHWRKVRFLYNYNDQELQQFATVCQQFEQQGKDVVVTFNNNSAHDAAPNAKRLQQLLDVKYDGLAPRQLDIFGGEW
;
A
#
# COMPACT_ATOMS: atom_id res chain seq x y z
N MET A 1 20.67 5.01 20.38
CA MET A 1 19.77 3.84 20.41
C MET A 1 20.38 2.77 19.53
N LYS A 2 20.56 1.57 20.06
CA LYS A 2 21.04 0.43 19.27
C LYS A 2 19.93 -0.08 18.36
N ILE A 3 20.25 -0.68 17.24
CA ILE A 3 19.25 -1.17 16.28
C ILE A 3 18.26 -2.16 16.93
N GLU A 4 18.74 -2.99 17.85
CA GLU A 4 17.92 -3.94 18.58
C GLU A 4 16.87 -3.26 19.48
N GLU A 5 17.23 -2.16 20.13
CA GLU A 5 16.31 -1.35 20.94
C GLU A 5 15.20 -0.75 20.08
N ILE A 6 15.52 -0.34 18.83
CA ILE A 6 14.54 0.17 17.88
C ILE A 6 13.53 -0.92 17.50
N TYR A 7 14.01 -2.11 17.17
CA TYR A 7 13.13 -3.23 16.83
C TYR A 7 12.24 -3.62 18.02
N GLN A 8 12.82 -3.73 19.20
CA GLN A 8 12.07 -4.06 20.43
C GLN A 8 10.96 -3.05 20.69
N THR A 9 11.26 -1.75 20.70
CA THR A 9 10.26 -0.70 20.91
C THR A 9 9.17 -0.74 19.83
N PHE A 10 9.54 -1.00 18.57
CA PHE A 10 8.59 -1.12 17.48
C PHE A 10 7.65 -2.32 17.67
N GLU A 11 8.19 -3.48 18.04
CA GLU A 11 7.41 -4.68 18.34
C GLU A 11 6.45 -4.43 19.53
N GLU A 12 6.92 -3.84 20.60
CA GLU A 12 6.10 -3.49 21.77
C GLU A 12 4.91 -2.59 21.41
N CYS A 13 5.10 -1.64 20.47
CA CYS A 13 4.01 -0.79 19.98
C CYS A 13 2.96 -1.57 19.16
N LEU A 14 3.36 -2.61 18.43
CA LEU A 14 2.47 -3.36 17.55
C LEU A 14 1.75 -4.52 18.24
N MET A 15 2.37 -5.11 19.26
CA MET A 15 1.86 -6.29 19.97
C MET A 15 0.41 -6.15 20.45
N PRO A 16 -0.06 -5.02 21.03
CA PRO A 16 -1.46 -4.89 21.43
C PRO A 16 -2.44 -5.05 20.28
N MET A 17 -2.12 -4.52 19.08
CA MET A 17 -2.96 -4.67 17.89
C MET A 17 -2.93 -6.11 17.36
N GLN A 18 -1.76 -6.75 17.39
CA GLN A 18 -1.59 -8.15 17.01
C GLN A 18 -2.39 -9.06 17.92
N GLN A 19 -2.28 -8.89 19.25
CA GLN A 19 -3.02 -9.68 20.24
C GLN A 19 -4.52 -9.48 20.16
N ALA A 20 -4.97 -8.28 19.81
CA ALA A 20 -6.38 -7.98 19.59
C ALA A 20 -6.90 -8.46 18.21
N ASN A 21 -6.05 -9.11 17.40
CA ASN A 21 -6.34 -9.53 16.02
C ASN A 21 -6.81 -8.37 15.12
N LYS A 22 -6.24 -7.18 15.31
CA LYS A 22 -6.56 -5.95 14.56
C LYS A 22 -5.41 -5.45 13.69
N LEU A 23 -4.32 -6.20 13.59
CA LEU A 23 -3.19 -5.89 12.73
C LEU A 23 -3.26 -6.75 11.47
N TYR A 24 -3.58 -6.13 10.34
CA TYR A 24 -3.61 -6.81 9.04
C TYR A 24 -2.21 -7.18 8.55
N ALA A 25 -1.32 -6.19 8.51
CA ALA A 25 0.08 -6.33 8.12
C ALA A 25 0.90 -5.13 8.59
N VAL A 26 2.21 -5.30 8.64
CA VAL A 26 3.19 -4.22 8.85
C VAL A 26 3.73 -3.78 7.50
N LEU A 27 3.39 -2.54 7.09
CA LEU A 27 3.86 -1.97 5.84
C LEU A 27 5.32 -1.52 5.96
N VAL A 28 6.16 -2.04 5.09
CA VAL A 28 7.56 -1.66 4.92
C VAL A 28 7.74 -1.04 3.55
N GLN A 29 7.82 0.28 3.49
CA GLN A 29 8.06 1.01 2.25
C GLN A 29 9.54 1.32 2.10
N PHE A 30 10.14 0.86 1.00
CA PHE A 30 11.52 1.16 0.64
C PHE A 30 11.63 2.44 -0.20
N PRO A 31 12.72 3.22 -0.03
CA PRO A 31 12.90 4.46 -0.77
C PRO A 31 13.29 4.22 -2.24
N PRO A 32 13.20 5.25 -3.12
CA PRO A 32 13.49 5.11 -4.55
C PRO A 32 14.92 4.65 -4.91
N TRP A 33 15.87 4.79 -4.03
CA TRP A 33 17.26 4.32 -4.24
C TRP A 33 17.50 2.86 -3.81
N TYR A 34 16.47 2.20 -3.29
CA TYR A 34 16.55 0.81 -2.83
C TYR A 34 16.24 -0.14 -4.00
N ASP A 35 17.28 -0.49 -4.74
CA ASP A 35 17.25 -1.31 -5.95
C ASP A 35 17.21 -2.83 -5.68
N ALA A 36 16.98 -3.63 -6.75
CA ALA A 36 16.82 -5.07 -6.67
C ALA A 36 18.18 -5.83 -6.60
N THR A 37 19.11 -5.34 -5.78
CA THR A 37 20.38 -6.03 -5.55
C THR A 37 20.26 -7.20 -4.59
N GLU A 38 21.13 -8.18 -4.68
CA GLU A 38 21.16 -9.32 -3.76
C GLU A 38 21.38 -8.88 -2.30
N LYS A 39 22.20 -7.86 -2.07
CA LYS A 39 22.40 -7.25 -0.75
C LYS A 39 21.06 -6.76 -0.15
N ASN A 40 20.25 -6.11 -0.95
CA ASN A 40 18.96 -5.58 -0.52
C ASN A 40 17.94 -6.69 -0.28
N LYS A 41 17.92 -7.75 -1.08
CA LYS A 41 17.12 -8.96 -0.84
C LYS A 41 17.49 -9.61 0.50
N GLN A 42 18.79 -9.75 0.79
CA GLN A 42 19.26 -10.31 2.05
C GLN A 42 18.85 -9.44 3.25
N TYR A 43 18.84 -8.13 3.11
CA TYR A 43 18.36 -7.23 4.14
C TYR A 43 16.85 -7.45 4.42
N ILE A 44 16.02 -7.53 3.37
CA ILE A 44 14.57 -7.83 3.50
C ILE A 44 14.37 -9.18 4.21
N LYS A 45 15.12 -10.20 3.83
CA LYS A 45 15.04 -11.53 4.46
C LYS A 45 15.37 -11.47 5.95
N LYS A 46 16.45 -10.79 6.34
CA LYS A 46 16.84 -10.63 7.76
C LYS A 46 15.80 -9.84 8.55
N MET A 47 15.26 -8.77 7.97
CA MET A 47 14.18 -7.99 8.60
C MET A 47 12.93 -8.84 8.80
N ASN A 48 12.53 -9.63 7.80
CA ASN A 48 11.38 -10.54 7.89
C ASN A 48 11.58 -11.59 9.00
N GLN A 49 12.77 -12.16 9.11
CA GLN A 49 13.11 -13.09 10.19
C GLN A 49 13.06 -12.42 11.57
N ARG A 50 13.51 -11.17 11.67
CA ARG A 50 13.48 -10.39 12.92
C ARG A 50 12.06 -10.03 13.36
N LEU A 51 11.18 -9.79 12.41
CA LEU A 51 9.77 -9.42 12.64
C LEU A 51 8.82 -10.60 12.37
N ALA A 52 9.27 -11.85 12.60
CA ALA A 52 8.54 -13.06 12.25
C ALA A 52 7.15 -13.21 12.92
N HIS A 53 6.88 -12.43 13.97
CA HIS A 53 5.57 -12.38 14.63
C HIS A 53 4.52 -11.61 13.83
N PHE A 54 4.93 -10.85 12.82
CA PHE A 54 4.05 -9.98 12.04
C PHE A 54 4.05 -10.39 10.57
N GLN A 55 2.87 -10.27 9.94
CA GLN A 55 2.79 -10.32 8.50
C GLN A 55 3.39 -9.04 7.91
N LEU A 56 4.43 -9.14 7.10
CA LEU A 56 4.99 -7.98 6.41
C LEU A 56 4.34 -7.77 5.05
N ALA A 57 4.14 -6.49 4.70
CA ALA A 57 3.79 -6.02 3.37
C ALA A 57 4.89 -5.09 2.85
N VAL A 58 5.52 -5.45 1.74
CA VAL A 58 6.66 -4.71 1.18
C VAL A 58 6.22 -3.90 -0.02
N GLU A 59 6.46 -2.59 0.07
CA GLU A 59 6.25 -1.63 -1.01
C GLU A 59 7.60 -1.17 -1.57
N PHE A 60 7.82 -1.45 -2.83
CA PHE A 60 8.99 -0.97 -3.56
C PHE A 60 8.70 0.38 -4.25
N ARG A 61 9.75 1.20 -4.35
CA ARG A 61 9.75 2.52 -5.03
C ARG A 61 10.89 2.63 -6.02
N ASN A 62 11.39 1.50 -6.51
CA ASN A 62 12.43 1.46 -7.53
C ASN A 62 12.04 0.43 -8.59
N GLN A 63 11.97 0.87 -9.86
CA GLN A 63 11.51 0.04 -10.96
C GLN A 63 12.37 -1.19 -11.23
N THR A 64 13.61 -1.26 -10.74
CA THR A 64 14.49 -2.43 -10.94
C THR A 64 13.90 -3.70 -10.34
N TRP A 65 13.06 -3.62 -9.32
CA TRP A 65 12.35 -4.76 -8.73
C TRP A 65 11.36 -5.42 -9.71
N PHE A 66 10.82 -4.63 -10.64
CA PHE A 66 9.84 -5.09 -11.63
C PHE A 66 10.29 -4.88 -13.08
N ALA A 67 11.62 -4.79 -13.30
CA ALA A 67 12.17 -4.87 -14.64
C ALA A 67 11.78 -6.22 -15.28
N PRO A 68 11.57 -6.30 -16.61
CA PRO A 68 11.02 -7.48 -17.27
C PRO A 68 11.71 -8.81 -16.90
N GLN A 69 13.04 -8.79 -16.77
CA GLN A 69 13.83 -9.97 -16.40
C GLN A 69 13.91 -10.23 -14.88
N GLN A 70 13.39 -9.34 -14.05
CA GLN A 70 13.50 -9.39 -12.58
C GLN A 70 12.14 -9.58 -11.88
N SER A 71 11.05 -9.17 -12.52
CA SER A 71 9.71 -9.12 -11.91
C SER A 71 9.27 -10.46 -11.32
N GLU A 72 9.35 -11.54 -12.10
CA GLU A 72 8.98 -12.88 -11.64
C GLU A 72 9.83 -13.33 -10.45
N ALA A 73 11.15 -13.15 -10.52
CA ALA A 73 12.07 -13.49 -9.43
C ALA A 73 11.78 -12.68 -8.15
N THR A 74 11.36 -11.42 -8.29
CA THR A 74 10.94 -10.58 -7.16
C THR A 74 9.67 -11.13 -6.49
N LEU A 75 8.65 -11.44 -7.27
CA LEU A 75 7.40 -12.01 -6.76
C LEU A 75 7.62 -13.37 -6.09
N GLN A 76 8.41 -14.24 -6.72
CA GLN A 76 8.78 -15.53 -6.15
C GLN A 76 9.57 -15.38 -4.84
N PHE A 77 10.51 -14.43 -4.78
CA PHE A 77 11.24 -14.10 -3.55
C PHE A 77 10.30 -13.70 -2.43
N LEU A 78 9.36 -12.77 -2.69
CA LEU A 78 8.38 -12.32 -1.69
C LEU A 78 7.47 -13.47 -1.24
N ALA A 79 6.98 -14.28 -2.18
CA ALA A 79 6.14 -15.46 -1.88
C ALA A 79 6.88 -16.48 -1.01
N THR A 80 8.15 -16.80 -1.32
CA THR A 80 8.98 -17.72 -0.53
C THR A 80 9.21 -17.23 0.89
N GLN A 81 9.25 -15.91 1.10
CA GLN A 81 9.39 -15.29 2.41
C GLN A 81 8.05 -15.03 3.11
N ASN A 82 6.91 -15.42 2.50
CA ASN A 82 5.56 -15.12 2.99
C ASN A 82 5.36 -13.61 3.24
N ILE A 83 5.86 -12.77 2.35
CA ILE A 83 5.74 -11.31 2.40
C ILE A 83 4.68 -10.87 1.38
N ILE A 84 3.74 -10.02 1.79
CA ILE A 84 2.76 -9.42 0.89
C ILE A 84 3.47 -8.48 -0.07
N HIS A 85 3.32 -8.71 -1.38
CA HIS A 85 3.62 -7.70 -2.39
C HIS A 85 2.60 -6.58 -2.32
N VAL A 86 3.05 -5.34 -2.11
CA VAL A 86 2.17 -4.16 -2.19
C VAL A 86 2.02 -3.73 -3.64
N ILE A 87 0.82 -3.88 -4.17
CA ILE A 87 0.46 -3.48 -5.53
C ILE A 87 0.24 -1.97 -5.54
N CYS A 88 1.12 -1.22 -6.21
CA CYS A 88 1.03 0.24 -6.25
C CYS A 88 0.43 0.74 -7.54
N ASP A 89 -0.55 1.65 -7.45
CA ASP A 89 -0.93 2.50 -8.58
C ASP A 89 -0.32 3.89 -8.38
N GLU A 90 0.57 4.25 -9.28
CA GLU A 90 1.31 5.51 -9.24
C GLU A 90 1.73 5.94 -10.64
N PRO A 91 2.01 7.25 -10.88
CA PRO A 91 2.45 7.71 -12.20
C PRO A 91 3.82 7.13 -12.53
N GLN A 92 4.02 6.73 -13.79
CA GLN A 92 5.31 6.23 -14.24
C GLN A 92 6.28 7.41 -14.46
N ALA A 93 6.88 7.88 -13.37
CA ALA A 93 7.68 9.11 -13.30
C ALA A 93 9.20 8.87 -13.29
N GLY A 94 9.65 7.72 -13.75
CA GLY A 94 11.07 7.34 -13.82
C GLY A 94 11.44 6.25 -12.81
N ILE A 95 12.73 6.11 -12.51
CA ILE A 95 13.28 4.98 -11.74
C ILE A 95 12.69 4.84 -10.33
N GLY A 96 12.19 5.94 -9.76
CA GLY A 96 11.61 5.98 -8.40
C GLY A 96 10.14 5.60 -8.32
N THR A 97 9.61 4.95 -9.35
CA THR A 97 8.23 4.46 -9.44
C THR A 97 8.20 3.03 -9.95
N VAL A 98 7.14 2.29 -9.63
CA VAL A 98 6.98 0.90 -10.03
C VAL A 98 5.74 0.72 -10.91
N PRO A 99 5.72 -0.26 -11.84
CA PRO A 99 4.53 -0.57 -12.61
C PRO A 99 3.44 -1.18 -11.72
N PHE A 100 2.19 -1.09 -12.18
CA PHE A 100 1.07 -1.79 -11.55
C PHE A 100 1.16 -3.29 -11.85
N VAL A 101 1.63 -4.07 -10.88
CA VAL A 101 1.78 -5.54 -11.00
C VAL A 101 0.75 -6.20 -10.10
N ALA A 102 -0.38 -6.62 -10.69
CA ALA A 102 -1.51 -7.21 -9.97
C ALA A 102 -1.29 -8.71 -9.70
N GLU A 103 -0.27 -9.03 -8.91
CA GLU A 103 0.09 -10.40 -8.53
C GLU A 103 0.14 -10.57 -7.01
N ALA A 104 -0.49 -11.62 -6.50
CA ALA A 104 -0.52 -11.92 -5.08
C ALA A 104 0.62 -12.87 -4.70
N THR A 105 1.38 -12.53 -3.67
CA THR A 105 2.46 -13.36 -3.12
C THR A 105 2.08 -14.15 -1.86
N THR A 106 0.90 -13.85 -1.30
CA THR A 106 0.35 -14.53 -0.11
C THR A 106 -1.17 -14.70 -0.25
N SER A 107 -1.84 -15.22 0.79
CA SER A 107 -3.31 -15.20 0.88
C SER A 107 -3.89 -13.80 1.12
N LYS A 108 -3.07 -12.87 1.57
CA LYS A 108 -3.43 -11.47 1.78
C LYS A 108 -2.89 -10.61 0.64
N VAL A 109 -3.65 -9.61 0.22
CA VAL A 109 -3.32 -8.69 -0.88
C VAL A 109 -3.49 -7.26 -0.39
N MET A 110 -2.52 -6.40 -0.69
CA MET A 110 -2.59 -4.98 -0.37
C MET A 110 -2.39 -4.14 -1.63
N LEU A 111 -3.40 -3.33 -1.97
CA LEU A 111 -3.29 -2.31 -3.00
C LEU A 111 -3.09 -0.95 -2.34
N ARG A 112 -2.19 -0.14 -2.89
CA ARG A 112 -1.99 1.26 -2.48
C ARG A 112 -2.09 2.18 -3.68
N LEU A 113 -3.16 3.01 -3.68
CA LEU A 113 -3.52 3.89 -4.79
C LEU A 113 -3.02 5.32 -4.47
N HIS A 114 -1.90 5.70 -5.11
CA HIS A 114 -1.19 6.96 -4.83
C HIS A 114 -1.65 8.12 -5.72
N GLY A 115 -2.52 7.83 -6.70
CA GLY A 115 -2.89 8.78 -7.74
C GLY A 115 -1.92 8.79 -8.91
N ARG A 116 -2.36 9.35 -10.05
CA ARG A 116 -1.64 9.34 -11.33
C ARG A 116 -1.17 10.72 -11.78
N ASN A 117 -0.95 11.64 -10.84
CA ASN A 117 -0.50 13.00 -11.14
C ASN A 117 1.00 13.03 -11.50
N LEU A 118 1.33 12.80 -12.77
CA LEU A 118 2.70 12.79 -13.27
C LEU A 118 3.44 14.12 -13.03
N HIS A 119 2.76 15.25 -13.20
CA HIS A 119 3.36 16.57 -12.98
C HIS A 119 3.69 16.81 -11.50
N GLY A 120 2.75 16.47 -10.60
CA GLY A 120 2.96 16.57 -9.17
C GLY A 120 4.01 15.59 -8.64
N TRP A 121 4.23 14.45 -9.32
CA TRP A 121 5.24 13.47 -8.92
C TRP A 121 6.67 13.92 -9.23
N ARG A 122 6.86 14.67 -10.32
CA ARG A 122 8.14 15.26 -10.68
C ARG A 122 8.41 16.46 -9.78
N ASN A 123 9.42 16.35 -8.90
CA ASN A 123 9.81 17.47 -8.03
C ASN A 123 10.46 18.58 -8.85
N VAL A 124 9.73 19.68 -9.10
CA VAL A 124 10.22 20.86 -9.78
C VAL A 124 10.52 21.95 -8.73
N GLY A 125 11.62 21.80 -8.00
CA GLY A 125 12.30 22.89 -7.28
C GLY A 125 11.81 23.23 -5.86
N ASN A 126 10.51 23.07 -5.49
CA ASN A 126 10.01 23.41 -4.16
C ASN A 126 9.44 22.20 -3.43
N LYS A 127 10.15 21.73 -2.39
CA LYS A 127 9.76 20.54 -1.60
C LYS A 127 8.39 20.68 -0.91
N GLU A 128 8.04 21.88 -0.45
CA GLU A 128 6.78 22.13 0.22
C GLU A 128 5.60 22.06 -0.74
N HIS A 129 5.73 22.71 -1.90
CA HIS A 129 4.75 22.63 -2.96
C HIS A 129 4.59 21.19 -3.47
N TRP A 130 5.72 20.50 -3.70
CA TRP A 130 5.72 19.11 -4.14
C TRP A 130 4.94 18.17 -3.18
N ARG A 131 5.09 18.34 -1.87
CA ARG A 131 4.33 17.55 -0.88
C ARG A 131 2.83 17.77 -0.97
N LYS A 132 2.39 18.98 -1.33
CA LYS A 132 0.97 19.34 -1.48
C LYS A 132 0.34 18.80 -2.77
N VAL A 133 1.10 18.72 -3.86
CA VAL A 133 0.55 18.35 -5.19
C VAL A 133 0.83 16.91 -5.59
N ARG A 134 1.79 16.25 -4.97
CA ARG A 134 2.22 14.90 -5.35
C ARG A 134 1.07 13.90 -5.42
N PHE A 135 0.18 13.93 -4.46
CA PHE A 135 -0.96 13.05 -4.33
C PHE A 135 -2.29 13.72 -4.69
N LEU A 136 -2.23 14.82 -5.43
CA LEU A 136 -3.40 15.52 -5.94
C LEU A 136 -3.92 14.78 -7.18
N TYR A 137 -4.88 13.90 -6.98
CA TYR A 137 -5.48 13.08 -8.02
C TYR A 137 -6.85 12.58 -7.58
N ASN A 138 -7.86 12.76 -8.42
CA ASN A 138 -9.17 12.19 -8.21
C ASN A 138 -9.39 11.08 -9.24
N TYR A 139 -9.46 9.84 -8.78
CA TYR A 139 -9.75 8.69 -9.64
C TYR A 139 -11.16 8.79 -10.20
N ASN A 140 -11.30 8.64 -11.50
CA ASN A 140 -12.61 8.58 -12.15
C ASN A 140 -13.24 7.18 -12.02
N ASP A 141 -14.53 7.08 -12.36
CA ASP A 141 -15.30 5.83 -12.25
C ASP A 141 -14.72 4.68 -13.09
N GLN A 142 -14.17 4.96 -14.25
CA GLN A 142 -13.55 3.94 -15.10
C GLN A 142 -12.29 3.35 -14.48
N GLU A 143 -11.47 4.19 -13.85
CA GLU A 143 -10.27 3.75 -13.12
C GLU A 143 -10.64 2.95 -11.87
N LEU A 144 -11.64 3.40 -11.11
CA LEU A 144 -12.13 2.69 -9.94
C LEU A 144 -12.76 1.34 -10.32
N GLN A 145 -13.44 1.26 -11.45
CA GLN A 145 -13.99 -0.02 -11.97
C GLN A 145 -12.87 -1.00 -12.33
N GLN A 146 -11.73 -0.54 -12.84
CA GLN A 146 -10.56 -1.39 -13.10
C GLN A 146 -10.04 -2.01 -11.81
N PHE A 147 -9.91 -1.20 -10.73
CA PHE A 147 -9.49 -1.70 -9.42
C PHE A 147 -10.52 -2.64 -8.80
N ALA A 148 -11.82 -2.36 -8.97
CA ALA A 148 -12.88 -3.26 -8.53
C ALA A 148 -12.76 -4.64 -9.21
N THR A 149 -12.51 -4.68 -10.51
CA THR A 149 -12.27 -5.92 -11.26
C THR A 149 -11.06 -6.69 -10.69
N VAL A 150 -9.95 -6.01 -10.42
CA VAL A 150 -8.76 -6.64 -9.83
C VAL A 150 -9.05 -7.21 -8.44
N CYS A 151 -9.77 -6.45 -7.59
CA CYS A 151 -10.17 -6.94 -6.27
C CYS A 151 -11.06 -8.18 -6.36
N GLN A 152 -12.06 -8.19 -7.26
CA GLN A 152 -12.95 -9.34 -7.50
C GLN A 152 -12.18 -10.57 -7.99
N GLN A 153 -11.17 -10.39 -8.86
CA GLN A 153 -10.32 -11.49 -9.30
C GLN A 153 -9.53 -12.12 -8.12
N PHE A 154 -9.01 -11.31 -7.21
CA PHE A 154 -8.36 -11.82 -6.00
C PHE A 154 -9.34 -12.50 -5.04
N GLU A 155 -10.51 -11.93 -4.85
CA GLU A 155 -11.58 -12.52 -4.04
C GLU A 155 -11.99 -13.90 -4.57
N GLN A 156 -12.17 -14.05 -5.89
CA GLN A 156 -12.45 -15.34 -6.55
C GLN A 156 -11.35 -16.38 -6.34
N GLN A 157 -10.10 -15.94 -6.09
CA GLN A 157 -8.97 -16.79 -5.72
C GLN A 157 -8.92 -17.07 -4.21
N GLY A 158 -9.91 -16.64 -3.42
CA GLY A 158 -9.93 -16.79 -1.97
C GLY A 158 -8.92 -15.90 -1.24
N LYS A 159 -8.52 -14.79 -1.83
CA LYS A 159 -7.59 -13.82 -1.21
C LYS A 159 -8.34 -12.81 -0.36
N ASP A 160 -7.72 -12.40 0.73
CA ASP A 160 -8.16 -11.29 1.58
C ASP A 160 -7.54 -9.99 1.06
N VAL A 161 -8.36 -9.01 0.66
CA VAL A 161 -7.90 -7.82 -0.07
C VAL A 161 -8.12 -6.56 0.75
N VAL A 162 -7.06 -5.77 0.93
CA VAL A 162 -7.11 -4.43 1.49
C VAL A 162 -6.68 -3.40 0.45
N VAL A 163 -7.49 -2.35 0.27
CA VAL A 163 -7.18 -1.23 -0.60
C VAL A 163 -7.03 0.04 0.23
N THR A 164 -5.91 0.74 0.06
CA THR A 164 -5.65 2.02 0.72
C THR A 164 -5.48 3.13 -0.31
N PHE A 165 -6.21 4.22 -0.13
CA PHE A 165 -6.13 5.40 -0.97
C PHE A 165 -5.19 6.43 -0.37
N ASN A 166 -4.14 6.78 -1.10
CA ASN A 166 -3.11 7.72 -0.67
C ASN A 166 -3.13 9.04 -1.45
N ASN A 167 -4.15 9.25 -2.29
CA ASN A 167 -4.41 10.46 -3.07
C ASN A 167 -5.13 11.53 -2.23
N ASN A 168 -4.51 11.93 -1.12
CA ASN A 168 -5.17 12.69 -0.06
C ASN A 168 -4.93 14.21 -0.12
N SER A 169 -4.25 14.74 -1.14
CA SER A 169 -3.87 16.17 -1.19
C SER A 169 -5.05 17.14 -1.31
N ALA A 170 -6.18 16.74 -1.92
CA ALA A 170 -7.40 17.53 -2.03
C ALA A 170 -8.63 16.81 -1.43
N HIS A 171 -8.41 15.95 -0.43
CA HIS A 171 -9.46 15.15 0.21
C HIS A 171 -10.13 14.10 -0.70
N ASP A 172 -9.55 13.79 -1.86
CA ASP A 172 -10.12 12.85 -2.84
C ASP A 172 -10.08 11.38 -2.39
N ALA A 173 -9.20 11.02 -1.47
CA ALA A 173 -9.01 9.64 -1.02
C ALA A 173 -10.29 9.01 -0.44
N ALA A 174 -10.99 9.70 0.45
CA ALA A 174 -12.19 9.16 1.10
C ALA A 174 -13.40 9.02 0.14
N PRO A 175 -13.73 9.99 -0.73
CA PRO A 175 -14.73 9.80 -1.77
C PRO A 175 -14.41 8.64 -2.73
N ASN A 176 -13.15 8.53 -3.19
CA ASN A 176 -12.73 7.43 -4.05
C ASN A 176 -12.84 6.07 -3.35
N ALA A 177 -12.46 5.98 -2.06
CA ALA A 177 -12.61 4.75 -1.29
C ALA A 177 -14.09 4.34 -1.15
N LYS A 178 -14.98 5.28 -0.82
CA LYS A 178 -16.42 5.04 -0.75
C LYS A 178 -16.99 4.60 -2.11
N ARG A 179 -16.51 5.21 -3.19
CA ARG A 179 -16.97 4.84 -4.53
C ARG A 179 -16.52 3.42 -4.89
N LEU A 180 -15.28 3.05 -4.58
CA LEU A 180 -14.80 1.67 -4.78
C LEU A 180 -15.61 0.67 -3.95
N GLN A 181 -15.93 0.97 -2.69
CA GLN A 181 -16.82 0.15 -1.86
C GLN A 181 -18.18 -0.11 -2.52
N GLN A 182 -18.79 0.93 -3.09
CA GLN A 182 -20.06 0.81 -3.83
C GLN A 182 -19.93 -0.10 -5.06
N LEU A 183 -18.83 0.03 -5.82
CA LEU A 183 -18.56 -0.81 -7.00
C LEU A 183 -18.34 -2.28 -6.63
N LEU A 184 -17.85 -2.55 -5.44
CA LEU A 184 -17.63 -3.89 -4.89
C LEU A 184 -18.82 -4.45 -4.09
N ASP A 185 -19.91 -3.68 -3.94
CA ASP A 185 -21.06 -3.98 -3.05
C ASP A 185 -20.64 -4.36 -1.62
N VAL A 186 -19.55 -3.76 -1.11
CA VAL A 186 -19.08 -4.00 0.26
C VAL A 186 -20.01 -3.30 1.24
N LYS A 187 -20.69 -4.09 2.08
CA LYS A 187 -21.58 -3.61 3.15
C LYS A 187 -20.90 -3.77 4.49
N TYR A 188 -21.09 -2.79 5.35
CA TYR A 188 -20.65 -2.85 6.73
C TYR A 188 -21.85 -2.89 7.65
N ASP A 189 -21.93 -3.94 8.45
CA ASP A 189 -22.87 -4.03 9.56
C ASP A 189 -22.20 -3.56 10.85
N GLY A 190 -22.96 -2.91 11.73
CA GLY A 190 -22.49 -2.51 13.06
C GLY A 190 -21.49 -1.35 13.09
N LEU A 191 -21.51 -0.48 12.09
CA LEU A 191 -20.77 0.79 12.16
C LEU A 191 -21.26 1.59 13.38
N ALA A 192 -20.32 2.21 14.10
CA ALA A 192 -20.67 3.16 15.16
C ALA A 192 -21.63 4.23 14.61
N PRO A 193 -22.64 4.66 15.39
CA PRO A 193 -23.54 5.72 14.96
C PRO A 193 -22.72 6.95 14.57
N ARG A 194 -23.13 7.62 13.48
CA ARG A 194 -22.51 8.89 13.11
C ARG A 194 -22.61 9.83 14.30
N GLN A 195 -21.52 10.48 14.65
CA GLN A 195 -21.57 11.58 15.59
C GLN A 195 -22.49 12.64 14.96
N LEU A 196 -23.66 12.83 15.56
CA LEU A 196 -24.54 13.92 15.17
C LEU A 196 -23.84 15.22 15.53
N ASP A 197 -23.87 16.19 14.62
CA ASP A 197 -23.35 17.52 14.88
C ASP A 197 -24.13 18.11 16.08
N ILE A 198 -23.40 18.69 17.03
CA ILE A 198 -24.00 19.36 18.22
C ILE A 198 -24.92 20.51 17.79
N PHE A 199 -24.79 21.01 16.58
CA PHE A 199 -25.54 22.15 16.03
C PHE A 199 -26.52 21.76 14.92
N GLY A 200 -26.74 20.49 14.62
CA GLY A 200 -27.77 19.98 13.71
C GLY A 200 -27.55 20.27 12.22
N GLY A 201 -26.33 20.52 11.79
CA GLY A 201 -25.98 20.64 10.38
C GLY A 201 -25.72 19.29 9.73
N GLU A 202 -26.37 18.99 8.59
CA GLU A 202 -25.94 17.89 7.69
C GLU A 202 -24.72 18.35 6.90
N TRP A 203 -23.62 17.60 6.96
CA TRP A 203 -22.42 17.75 6.10
C TRP A 203 -22.46 16.78 4.94
#